data_0144bd85fa86d3f1dc6cb4879af10f71
#
_entry.id   0144bd85fa86d3f1dc6cb4879af10f71
#
_cell.length_a   1.000
_cell.length_b   1.000
_cell.length_c   1.000
_cell.angle_alpha   90.00
_cell.angle_beta   90.00
_cell.angle_gamma   90.00
#
_symmetry.space_group_name_H-M   'P 1'
#
loop_
_entity.id
_entity.type
_entity.pdbx_description
1 polymer ?
#
loop_
_entity_poly.entity_id
_entity_poly.type
_entity_poly.pdbx_seq_one_letter_code
_entity_poly.pdbx_strand_id
1 'polypeptide(L)'
;MKILLVKLSSLGDVVHTLPVVQDIRAALPEAQIDWVLEKSLAPFLQQTQSLQRVIACEIRRWRKSPLTAVTRREWRAFRAELQMEAYDAVIDLQGLSKSALVARLARLAPGGKRYALANQTEGSGYEAPTRWLADVAIPMEPHIHAVQRSRELAARALGYSVQSSPDFGLKVPVAHSLRAQEAITNIATSRPRGMLAFVHGSSRADKEWPLQHWVELGQRFNAVGVQIALPHGTASELATSEAIASALNGSAKRAELHNTGHDTPQAWAPVRVLPRLALDALTQQLANCVGVIGVDSGVSHIAVALDLPHVQIYNFDTAWRTGPLDAAPRQVSVFAKPSPSVDTVWQAWLACSPASEGPNADAPASADHKTAIS
;
A
#
# COMPACT_ATOMS: atom_id res chain seq x y z
N MET A 1 20.75 18.45 9.09
CA MET A 1 20.37 18.56 7.65
C MET A 1 18.86 18.63 7.53
N LYS A 2 18.30 19.58 6.75
CA LYS A 2 16.85 19.69 6.49
C LYS A 2 16.56 19.24 5.05
N ILE A 3 15.66 18.28 4.91
CA ILE A 3 15.34 17.64 3.64
C ILE A 3 13.86 17.82 3.35
N LEU A 4 13.50 18.23 2.13
CA LEU A 4 12.14 18.28 1.64
C LEU A 4 11.92 17.20 0.58
N LEU A 5 11.01 16.28 0.85
CA LEU A 5 10.52 15.33 -0.14
C LEU A 5 9.29 15.90 -0.85
N VAL A 6 9.28 15.85 -2.18
CA VAL A 6 8.17 16.30 -3.00
C VAL A 6 7.58 15.10 -3.75
N LYS A 7 6.50 14.54 -3.22
CA LYS A 7 5.72 13.48 -3.86
C LYS A 7 4.25 13.75 -3.61
N LEU A 8 3.58 14.38 -4.56
CA LEU A 8 2.26 14.98 -4.36
C LEU A 8 1.13 13.96 -4.44
N SER A 9 1.23 12.97 -5.29
CA SER A 9 0.18 11.96 -5.60
C SER A 9 0.73 10.92 -6.61
N SER A 10 0.09 9.78 -6.90
CA SER A 10 -1.14 9.24 -6.36
C SER A 10 -0.92 8.54 -5.01
N LEU A 11 -1.97 7.94 -4.43
CA LEU A 11 -1.85 7.19 -3.17
C LEU A 11 -0.78 6.08 -3.28
N GLY A 12 -0.83 5.25 -4.33
CA GLY A 12 0.17 4.20 -4.55
C GLY A 12 1.60 4.74 -4.65
N ASP A 13 1.78 5.88 -5.36
CA ASP A 13 3.09 6.52 -5.45
C ASP A 13 3.61 7.04 -4.10
N VAL A 14 2.71 7.53 -3.24
CA VAL A 14 3.06 7.98 -1.88
C VAL A 14 3.45 6.77 -1.03
N VAL A 15 2.69 5.68 -1.08
CA VAL A 15 3.03 4.42 -0.38
C VAL A 15 4.40 3.90 -0.83
N HIS A 16 4.65 3.81 -2.14
CA HIS A 16 5.94 3.36 -2.69
C HIS A 16 7.12 4.27 -2.31
N THR A 17 6.86 5.48 -1.83
CA THR A 17 7.90 6.43 -1.41
C THR A 17 8.20 6.37 0.10
N LEU A 18 7.34 5.73 0.91
CA LEU A 18 7.55 5.64 2.37
C LEU A 18 8.93 5.10 2.76
N PRO A 19 9.48 4.05 2.11
CA PRO A 19 10.79 3.52 2.48
C PRO A 19 11.93 4.53 2.37
N VAL A 20 11.80 5.56 1.54
CA VAL A 20 12.79 6.65 1.44
C VAL A 20 13.01 7.34 2.79
N VAL A 21 11.95 7.51 3.59
CA VAL A 21 12.03 8.16 4.90
C VAL A 21 12.87 7.32 5.86
N GLN A 22 12.67 5.99 5.85
CA GLN A 22 13.42 5.08 6.72
C GLN A 22 14.88 4.96 6.28
N ASP A 23 15.15 4.91 4.96
CA ASP A 23 16.50 4.90 4.42
C ASP A 23 17.27 6.19 4.82
N ILE A 24 16.64 7.35 4.69
CA ILE A 24 17.25 8.63 5.10
C ILE A 24 17.54 8.62 6.62
N ARG A 25 16.61 8.14 7.42
CA ARG A 25 16.79 8.05 8.88
C ARG A 25 17.90 7.11 9.27
N ALA A 26 18.05 5.97 8.59
CA ALA A 26 19.13 5.03 8.82
C ALA A 26 20.51 5.63 8.43
N ALA A 27 20.57 6.32 7.29
CA ALA A 27 21.82 6.90 6.78
C ALA A 27 22.19 8.23 7.45
N LEU A 28 21.19 9.04 7.79
CA LEU A 28 21.31 10.40 8.34
C LEU A 28 20.38 10.58 9.55
N PRO A 29 20.72 10.01 10.73
CA PRO A 29 19.83 9.97 11.90
C PRO A 29 19.31 11.34 12.37
N GLU A 30 20.15 12.39 12.23
CA GLU A 30 19.84 13.77 12.63
C GLU A 30 19.10 14.58 11.54
N ALA A 31 18.73 13.95 10.40
CA ALA A 31 18.04 14.66 9.34
C ALA A 31 16.61 15.00 9.76
N GLN A 32 16.18 16.22 9.49
CA GLN A 32 14.79 16.67 9.61
C GLN A 32 14.12 16.55 8.23
N ILE A 33 13.09 15.74 8.15
CA ILE A 33 12.43 15.39 6.88
C ILE A 33 11.03 15.99 6.86
N ASP A 34 10.78 16.89 5.92
CA ASP A 34 9.46 17.39 5.58
C ASP A 34 8.97 16.74 4.29
N TRP A 35 7.65 16.58 4.13
CA TRP A 35 7.07 16.00 2.93
C TRP A 35 5.88 16.83 2.43
N VAL A 36 5.90 17.21 1.14
CA VAL A 36 4.77 17.89 0.48
C VAL A 36 3.95 16.89 -0.29
N LEU A 37 2.61 16.90 -0.06
CA LEU A 37 1.66 16.07 -0.79
C LEU A 37 0.26 16.69 -0.85
N GLU A 38 -0.62 16.11 -1.68
CA GLU A 38 -2.04 16.52 -1.75
C GLU A 38 -2.73 16.28 -0.39
N LYS A 39 -3.51 17.26 0.07
CA LYS A 39 -4.19 17.28 1.38
C LYS A 39 -5.00 16.02 1.68
N SER A 40 -5.64 15.43 0.65
CA SER A 40 -6.42 14.21 0.82
C SER A 40 -5.58 12.98 1.22
N LEU A 41 -4.26 13.03 1.04
CA LEU A 41 -3.33 11.97 1.39
C LEU A 41 -2.61 12.23 2.72
N ALA A 42 -2.68 13.44 3.27
CA ALA A 42 -1.99 13.81 4.50
C ALA A 42 -2.35 12.94 5.73
N PRO A 43 -3.62 12.53 5.94
CA PRO A 43 -3.98 11.64 7.05
C PRO A 43 -3.21 10.31 7.04
N PHE A 44 -2.89 9.77 5.85
CA PHE A 44 -2.10 8.55 5.72
C PHE A 44 -0.68 8.72 6.28
N LEU A 45 -0.01 9.84 5.96
CA LEU A 45 1.36 10.10 6.42
C LEU A 45 1.46 10.42 7.91
N GLN A 46 0.37 10.80 8.59
CA GLN A 46 0.37 11.01 10.04
C GLN A 46 0.66 9.73 10.83
N GLN A 47 0.54 8.56 10.19
CA GLN A 47 0.91 7.27 10.77
C GLN A 47 2.41 6.93 10.60
N THR A 48 3.17 7.79 9.94
CA THR A 48 4.61 7.63 9.70
C THR A 48 5.40 8.44 10.74
N GLN A 49 6.20 7.77 11.55
CA GLN A 49 6.83 8.42 12.73
C GLN A 49 8.07 9.26 12.44
N SER A 50 8.62 9.23 11.25
CA SER A 50 9.93 9.81 10.98
C SER A 50 9.88 11.15 10.25
N LEU A 51 8.69 11.71 10.04
CA LEU A 51 8.51 13.01 9.41
C LEU A 51 8.44 14.12 10.46
N GLN A 52 9.13 15.24 10.19
CA GLN A 52 9.05 16.44 11.01
C GLN A 52 7.78 17.22 10.69
N ARG A 53 7.46 17.40 9.40
CA ARG A 53 6.25 18.08 8.94
C ARG A 53 5.66 17.41 7.70
N VAL A 54 4.34 17.43 7.63
CA VAL A 54 3.55 17.06 6.45
C VAL A 54 2.91 18.33 5.91
N ILE A 55 3.40 18.84 4.78
CA ILE A 55 2.94 20.08 4.16
C ILE A 55 1.87 19.75 3.11
N ALA A 56 0.63 20.12 3.40
CA ALA A 56 -0.50 19.80 2.57
C ALA A 56 -0.74 20.82 1.44
N CYS A 57 -0.92 20.34 0.20
CA CYS A 57 -1.31 21.19 -0.93
C CYS A 57 -2.61 20.68 -1.57
N GLU A 58 -3.26 21.52 -2.37
CA GLU A 58 -4.46 21.15 -3.13
C GLU A 58 -4.34 21.59 -4.61
N ILE A 59 -3.20 21.29 -5.22
CA ILE A 59 -2.86 21.75 -6.58
C ILE A 59 -3.92 21.32 -7.60
N ARG A 60 -4.47 20.11 -7.46
CA ARG A 60 -5.54 19.62 -8.35
C ARG A 60 -6.79 20.51 -8.29
N ARG A 61 -7.17 20.97 -7.10
CA ARG A 61 -8.32 21.85 -6.90
C ARG A 61 -8.02 23.28 -7.32
N TRP A 62 -6.87 23.82 -6.91
CA TRP A 62 -6.46 25.19 -7.23
C TRP A 62 -6.38 25.45 -8.74
N ARG A 63 -5.93 24.46 -9.52
CA ARG A 63 -5.89 24.56 -10.99
C ARG A 63 -7.27 24.70 -11.63
N LYS A 64 -8.34 24.17 -11.00
CA LYS A 64 -9.70 24.27 -11.53
C LYS A 64 -10.31 25.68 -11.32
N SER A 65 -9.87 26.40 -10.28
CA SER A 65 -10.41 27.71 -9.91
C SER A 65 -9.30 28.64 -9.41
N PRO A 66 -8.30 28.99 -10.25
CA PRO A 66 -7.07 29.64 -9.80
C PRO A 66 -7.29 31.10 -9.35
N LEU A 67 -8.33 31.76 -9.86
CA LEU A 67 -8.59 33.21 -9.64
C LEU A 67 -9.51 33.47 -8.45
N THR A 68 -10.05 32.47 -7.78
CA THR A 68 -10.92 32.67 -6.61
C THR A 68 -10.14 33.22 -5.42
N ALA A 69 -10.81 34.06 -4.61
CA ALA A 69 -10.20 34.58 -3.38
C ALA A 69 -9.77 33.47 -2.41
N VAL A 70 -10.55 32.40 -2.35
CA VAL A 70 -10.24 31.19 -1.54
C VAL A 70 -8.95 30.53 -2.01
N THR A 71 -8.84 30.22 -3.30
CA THR A 71 -7.62 29.60 -3.87
C THR A 71 -6.40 30.48 -3.65
N ARG A 72 -6.51 31.80 -3.87
CA ARG A 72 -5.39 32.70 -3.64
C ARG A 72 -4.95 32.80 -2.19
N ARG A 73 -5.90 32.72 -1.24
CA ARG A 73 -5.60 32.70 0.20
C ARG A 73 -4.89 31.40 0.59
N GLU A 74 -5.42 30.26 0.16
CA GLU A 74 -4.85 28.94 0.46
C GLU A 74 -3.47 28.77 -0.19
N TRP A 75 -3.30 29.23 -1.43
CA TRP A 75 -1.99 29.22 -2.09
C TRP A 75 -0.94 30.04 -1.32
N ARG A 76 -1.33 31.23 -0.80
CA ARG A 76 -0.43 32.04 0.02
C ARG A 76 -0.06 31.34 1.32
N ALA A 77 -1.03 30.72 1.98
CA ALA A 77 -0.80 29.96 3.20
C ALA A 77 0.15 28.77 2.95
N PHE A 78 -0.13 27.97 1.91
CA PHE A 78 0.74 26.87 1.49
C PHE A 78 2.16 27.34 1.18
N ARG A 79 2.31 28.44 0.42
CA ARG A 79 3.62 28.98 0.09
C ARG A 79 4.37 29.46 1.35
N ALA A 80 3.68 30.11 2.26
CA ALA A 80 4.26 30.56 3.53
C ALA A 80 4.74 29.35 4.37
N GLU A 81 3.94 28.30 4.48
CA GLU A 81 4.28 27.07 5.17
C GLU A 81 5.48 26.35 4.51
N LEU A 82 5.50 26.23 3.18
CA LEU A 82 6.58 25.61 2.40
C LEU A 82 7.90 26.37 2.59
N GLN A 83 7.85 27.71 2.69
CA GLN A 83 9.01 28.59 2.82
C GLN A 83 9.38 28.91 4.27
N MET A 84 8.71 28.34 5.26
CA MET A 84 9.03 28.53 6.67
C MET A 84 10.46 28.06 6.97
N GLU A 85 10.87 26.94 6.40
CA GLU A 85 12.20 26.38 6.53
C GLU A 85 13.04 26.59 5.27
N ALA A 86 14.37 26.60 5.44
CA ALA A 86 15.33 26.55 4.35
C ALA A 86 15.96 25.15 4.31
N TYR A 87 15.95 24.52 3.14
CA TYR A 87 16.34 23.12 2.97
C TYR A 87 17.75 22.97 2.38
N ASP A 88 18.50 22.02 2.93
CA ASP A 88 19.78 21.60 2.37
C ASP A 88 19.57 20.75 1.09
N ALA A 89 18.49 19.95 1.07
CA ALA A 89 18.10 19.17 -0.10
C ALA A 89 16.58 19.23 -0.32
N VAL A 90 16.17 19.47 -1.56
CA VAL A 90 14.79 19.35 -2.03
C VAL A 90 14.76 18.27 -3.10
N ILE A 91 14.04 17.17 -2.87
CA ILE A 91 14.05 15.98 -3.75
C ILE A 91 12.67 15.81 -4.39
N ASP A 92 12.56 16.08 -5.70
CA ASP A 92 11.36 15.80 -6.49
C ASP A 92 11.35 14.32 -6.91
N LEU A 93 10.61 13.51 -6.13
CA LEU A 93 10.42 12.07 -6.36
C LEU A 93 9.30 11.77 -7.36
N GLN A 94 8.68 12.80 -7.96
CA GLN A 94 7.53 12.61 -8.85
C GLN A 94 7.85 12.82 -10.32
N GLY A 95 8.63 13.84 -10.68
CA GLY A 95 9.06 14.12 -12.05
C GLY A 95 7.97 14.73 -12.94
N LEU A 96 7.02 15.49 -12.38
CA LEU A 96 5.97 16.19 -13.11
C LEU A 96 6.07 17.70 -12.90
N SER A 97 5.62 18.50 -13.87
CA SER A 97 5.69 19.98 -13.81
C SER A 97 5.10 20.56 -12.52
N LYS A 98 4.03 19.98 -12.01
CA LYS A 98 3.41 20.41 -10.75
C LYS A 98 4.30 20.18 -9.54
N SER A 99 5.05 19.05 -9.48
CA SER A 99 5.97 18.74 -8.39
C SER A 99 7.25 19.56 -8.52
N ALA A 100 7.76 19.72 -9.73
CA ALA A 100 8.92 20.57 -10.01
C ALA A 100 8.66 22.05 -9.64
N LEU A 101 7.45 22.56 -9.89
CA LEU A 101 7.06 23.90 -9.44
C LEU A 101 7.09 24.00 -7.91
N VAL A 102 6.55 23.03 -7.19
CA VAL A 102 6.61 22.99 -5.72
C VAL A 102 8.04 22.94 -5.23
N ALA A 103 8.88 22.07 -5.80
CA ALA A 103 10.30 21.98 -5.48
C ALA A 103 11.02 23.33 -5.74
N ARG A 104 10.67 24.03 -6.81
CA ARG A 104 11.24 25.34 -7.16
C ARG A 104 10.83 26.45 -6.20
N LEU A 105 9.62 26.38 -5.63
CA LEU A 105 9.11 27.37 -4.66
C LEU A 105 9.70 27.19 -3.26
N ALA A 106 10.22 26.02 -2.93
CA ALA A 106 10.88 25.76 -1.65
C ALA A 106 12.13 26.63 -1.50
N ARG A 107 12.38 27.11 -0.28
CA ARG A 107 13.56 27.92 0.04
C ARG A 107 14.78 27.00 0.29
N LEU A 108 15.89 27.28 -0.36
CA LEU A 108 17.14 26.58 -0.10
C LEU A 108 17.97 27.25 0.99
N ALA A 109 18.64 26.44 1.78
CA ALA A 109 19.74 26.87 2.64
C ALA A 109 20.98 27.26 1.79
N PRO A 110 21.95 28.02 2.32
CA PRO A 110 23.21 28.27 1.61
C PRO A 110 23.89 26.96 1.21
N GLY A 111 24.16 26.78 -0.09
CA GLY A 111 24.72 25.53 -0.63
C GLY A 111 23.71 24.39 -0.86
N GLY A 112 22.45 24.58 -0.46
CA GLY A 112 21.37 23.63 -0.69
C GLY A 112 21.08 23.40 -2.18
N LYS A 113 20.56 22.22 -2.54
CA LYS A 113 20.27 21.82 -3.94
C LYS A 113 18.90 21.19 -4.10
N ARG A 114 18.36 21.35 -5.32
CA ARG A 114 17.17 20.64 -5.80
C ARG A 114 17.58 19.46 -6.67
N TYR A 115 16.99 18.32 -6.40
CA TYR A 115 17.25 17.08 -7.12
C TYR A 115 15.96 16.61 -7.80
N ALA A 116 16.08 16.09 -9.02
CA ALA A 116 14.96 15.52 -9.77
C ALA A 116 15.40 14.35 -10.66
N LEU A 117 14.42 13.63 -11.21
CA LEU A 117 14.68 12.61 -12.24
C LEU A 117 15.22 13.26 -13.53
N ALA A 118 16.26 12.67 -14.13
CA ALA A 118 16.79 13.09 -15.41
C ALA A 118 16.05 12.47 -16.61
N ASN A 119 15.40 11.32 -16.42
CA ASN A 119 14.73 10.54 -17.46
C ASN A 119 13.44 9.89 -16.98
N GLN A 120 12.63 9.47 -17.92
CA GLN A 120 11.47 8.61 -17.68
C GLN A 120 11.94 7.18 -17.35
N THR A 121 11.20 6.52 -16.44
CA THR A 121 11.27 5.07 -16.23
C THR A 121 10.01 4.40 -16.77
N GLU A 122 10.08 3.13 -17.14
CA GLU A 122 8.98 2.41 -17.78
C GLU A 122 7.68 2.50 -16.97
N GLY A 123 6.59 2.88 -17.65
CA GLY A 123 5.26 3.01 -17.08
C GLY A 123 5.10 4.11 -16.02
N SER A 124 6.09 4.97 -15.78
CA SER A 124 5.96 6.13 -14.89
C SER A 124 5.55 7.39 -15.66
N GLY A 125 4.84 8.29 -14.95
CA GLY A 125 4.66 9.65 -15.44
C GLY A 125 5.97 10.43 -15.31
N TYR A 126 6.36 11.12 -16.39
CA TYR A 126 7.52 11.99 -16.42
C TYR A 126 7.33 13.11 -17.43
N GLU A 127 7.72 14.31 -17.07
CA GLU A 127 7.69 15.48 -17.94
C GLU A 127 9.10 16.05 -18.06
N ALA A 128 9.72 15.91 -19.23
CA ALA A 128 11.13 16.23 -19.48
C ALA A 128 11.58 17.63 -19.01
N PRO A 129 10.74 18.70 -19.09
CA PRO A 129 11.14 20.02 -18.59
C PRO A 129 11.46 20.09 -17.10
N THR A 130 10.99 19.11 -16.30
CA THR A 130 11.20 19.12 -14.84
C THR A 130 12.68 19.04 -14.45
N ARG A 131 13.50 18.34 -15.26
CA ARG A 131 14.94 18.24 -15.05
C ARG A 131 15.69 19.59 -15.11
N TRP A 132 15.15 20.55 -15.85
CA TRP A 132 15.75 21.89 -15.97
C TRP A 132 15.38 22.83 -14.80
N LEU A 133 14.40 22.45 -14.00
CA LEU A 133 13.99 23.18 -12.80
C LEU A 133 14.75 22.71 -11.54
N ALA A 134 15.49 21.61 -11.64
CA ALA A 134 16.39 21.10 -10.61
C ALA A 134 17.82 21.58 -10.82
N ASP A 135 18.58 21.65 -9.72
CA ASP A 135 20.02 21.96 -9.76
C ASP A 135 20.84 20.72 -10.16
N VAL A 136 20.31 19.53 -9.84
CA VAL A 136 20.90 18.22 -10.21
C VAL A 136 19.82 17.30 -10.71
N ALA A 137 19.94 16.83 -11.94
CA ALA A 137 19.09 15.80 -12.52
C ALA A 137 19.80 14.43 -12.46
N ILE A 138 19.15 13.44 -11.84
CA ILE A 138 19.72 12.12 -11.56
C ILE A 138 19.13 11.10 -12.52
N PRO A 139 19.93 10.41 -13.34
CA PRO A 139 19.47 9.36 -14.23
C PRO A 139 19.10 8.11 -13.42
N MET A 140 18.03 7.45 -13.86
CA MET A 140 17.53 6.20 -13.29
C MET A 140 17.50 5.12 -14.37
N GLU A 141 17.62 3.87 -13.95
CA GLU A 141 17.46 2.71 -14.81
C GLU A 141 16.05 2.70 -15.39
N PRO A 142 15.88 2.51 -16.71
CA PRO A 142 14.54 2.52 -17.33
C PRO A 142 13.59 1.48 -16.72
N HIS A 143 14.07 0.24 -16.54
CA HIS A 143 13.31 -0.86 -15.95
C HIS A 143 13.61 -0.97 -14.46
N ILE A 144 12.83 -0.27 -13.63
CA ILE A 144 13.05 -0.20 -12.18
C ILE A 144 11.71 -0.22 -11.44
N HIS A 145 11.65 -0.97 -10.34
CA HIS A 145 10.48 -1.00 -9.46
C HIS A 145 10.21 0.38 -8.82
N ALA A 146 8.93 0.76 -8.66
CA ALA A 146 8.54 2.10 -8.20
C ALA A 146 9.09 2.45 -6.80
N VAL A 147 9.14 1.48 -5.88
CA VAL A 147 9.77 1.62 -4.56
C VAL A 147 11.26 1.90 -4.74
N GLN A 148 11.94 1.06 -5.50
CA GLN A 148 13.39 1.15 -5.68
C GLN A 148 13.80 2.45 -6.38
N ARG A 149 13.04 2.88 -7.39
CA ARG A 149 13.24 4.17 -8.05
C ARG A 149 13.28 5.34 -7.05
N SER A 150 12.32 5.39 -6.13
CA SER A 150 12.24 6.47 -5.16
C SER A 150 13.41 6.42 -4.16
N ARG A 151 13.78 5.22 -3.70
CA ARG A 151 14.91 4.97 -2.79
C ARG A 151 16.25 5.35 -3.43
N GLU A 152 16.50 4.88 -4.65
CA GLU A 152 17.73 5.16 -5.39
C GLU A 152 17.89 6.65 -5.73
N LEU A 153 16.80 7.33 -6.12
CA LEU A 153 16.85 8.75 -6.37
C LEU A 153 17.27 9.54 -5.11
N ALA A 154 16.67 9.22 -3.97
CA ALA A 154 17.02 9.87 -2.71
C ALA A 154 18.45 9.51 -2.25
N ALA A 155 18.85 8.27 -2.41
CA ALA A 155 20.20 7.80 -2.06
C ALA A 155 21.27 8.53 -2.86
N ARG A 156 21.11 8.61 -4.19
CA ARG A 156 22.03 9.35 -5.08
C ARG A 156 22.02 10.85 -4.81
N ALA A 157 20.88 11.43 -4.44
CA ALA A 157 20.77 12.84 -4.08
C ALA A 157 21.52 13.19 -2.78
N LEU A 158 21.51 12.28 -1.80
CA LEU A 158 22.04 12.51 -0.46
C LEU A 158 23.38 11.81 -0.19
N GLY A 159 23.88 11.00 -1.13
CA GLY A 159 25.19 10.35 -1.05
C GLY A 159 25.26 9.13 -0.13
N TYR A 160 24.14 8.39 0.04
CA TYR A 160 24.14 7.09 0.72
C TYR A 160 23.83 5.95 -0.25
N SER A 161 23.92 4.70 0.20
CA SER A 161 23.60 3.50 -0.57
C SER A 161 22.42 2.75 0.04
N VAL A 162 21.51 2.29 -0.82
CA VAL A 162 20.37 1.44 -0.42
C VAL A 162 20.87 0.01 -0.25
N GLN A 163 20.86 -0.52 0.97
CA GLN A 163 21.41 -1.86 1.28
C GLN A 163 20.38 -2.80 1.93
N SER A 164 19.28 -2.27 2.44
CA SER A 164 18.27 -3.05 3.16
C SER A 164 17.02 -3.33 2.31
N SER A 165 16.24 -4.32 2.70
CA SER A 165 14.86 -4.45 2.25
C SER A 165 14.06 -3.19 2.60
N PRO A 166 13.03 -2.81 1.82
CA PRO A 166 12.25 -1.61 2.09
C PRO A 166 11.46 -1.72 3.39
N ASP A 167 11.66 -0.77 4.30
CA ASP A 167 10.84 -0.56 5.49
C ASP A 167 9.87 0.61 5.21
N PHE A 168 8.57 0.36 5.27
CA PHE A 168 7.55 1.37 5.03
C PHE A 168 7.29 2.27 6.24
N GLY A 169 7.79 1.92 7.42
CA GLY A 169 7.72 2.74 8.63
C GLY A 169 6.30 3.04 9.12
N LEU A 170 5.30 2.25 8.73
CA LEU A 170 3.94 2.40 9.21
C LEU A 170 3.80 1.79 10.59
N LYS A 171 3.45 2.60 11.59
CA LYS A 171 3.20 2.14 12.96
C LYS A 171 1.70 2.06 13.24
N VAL A 172 1.09 1.09 12.63
CA VAL A 172 -0.27 0.69 12.94
C VAL A 172 -0.19 -0.60 13.73
N PRO A 173 -0.78 -0.69 14.94
CA PRO A 173 -0.82 -1.95 15.67
C PRO A 173 -1.54 -3.00 14.82
N VAL A 174 -0.78 -3.96 14.30
CA VAL A 174 -1.34 -5.07 13.51
C VAL A 174 -1.76 -6.15 14.50
N ALA A 175 -3.06 -6.34 14.69
CA ALA A 175 -3.61 -7.32 15.64
C ALA A 175 -3.46 -8.81 15.16
N HIS A 176 -2.56 -9.11 14.21
CA HIS A 176 -2.81 -10.19 13.25
C HIS A 176 -1.81 -11.32 13.13
N SER A 177 -0.62 -11.26 13.67
CA SER A 177 0.32 -12.38 13.48
C SER A 177 -0.18 -13.70 14.03
N LEU A 178 -0.99 -13.67 15.07
CA LEU A 178 -1.55 -14.87 15.71
C LEU A 178 -2.94 -15.28 15.16
N ARG A 179 -3.81 -14.31 14.81
CA ARG A 179 -5.19 -14.62 14.40
C ARG A 179 -5.33 -15.10 12.96
N ALA A 180 -4.47 -14.68 12.05
CA ALA A 180 -4.49 -15.18 10.67
C ALA A 180 -4.11 -16.65 10.61
N GLN A 181 -3.20 -17.07 11.45
CA GLN A 181 -2.72 -18.46 11.54
C GLN A 181 -3.77 -19.37 12.19
N GLU A 182 -4.45 -18.90 13.24
CA GLU A 182 -5.55 -19.64 13.89
C GLU A 182 -6.80 -19.75 13.00
N ALA A 183 -7.06 -18.74 12.16
CA ALA A 183 -8.26 -18.72 11.30
C ALA A 183 -8.23 -19.81 10.22
N ILE A 184 -7.06 -20.26 9.78
CA ILE A 184 -6.92 -21.26 8.70
C ILE A 184 -6.78 -22.67 9.25
N THR A 185 -6.19 -22.85 10.44
CA THR A 185 -5.87 -24.16 11.01
C THR A 185 -7.03 -24.80 11.79
N ASN A 186 -7.97 -24.01 12.33
CA ASN A 186 -9.07 -24.51 13.18
C ASN A 186 -10.41 -24.58 12.46
N ILE A 187 -10.66 -25.65 11.72
CA ILE A 187 -11.92 -25.92 10.99
C ILE A 187 -13.12 -26.16 11.95
N ALA A 188 -12.92 -26.28 13.25
CA ALA A 188 -13.91 -26.82 14.20
C ALA A 188 -14.59 -25.80 15.12
N THR A 189 -14.36 -24.48 15.02
CA THR A 189 -14.97 -23.51 15.93
C THR A 189 -16.01 -22.62 15.23
N SER A 190 -17.16 -22.47 15.86
CA SER A 190 -18.33 -21.66 15.41
C SER A 190 -18.14 -20.13 15.46
N ARG A 191 -16.89 -19.62 15.52
CA ARG A 191 -16.59 -18.17 15.54
C ARG A 191 -16.08 -17.71 14.18
N PRO A 192 -16.41 -16.47 13.75
CA PRO A 192 -15.83 -15.87 12.53
C PRO A 192 -14.30 -15.94 12.57
N ARG A 193 -13.70 -16.47 11.49
CA ARG A 193 -12.25 -16.66 11.38
C ARG A 193 -11.46 -15.37 11.09
N GLY A 194 -12.09 -14.23 11.25
CA GLY A 194 -11.53 -12.93 10.94
C GLY A 194 -12.16 -12.32 9.69
N MET A 195 -11.68 -11.15 9.32
CA MET A 195 -12.20 -10.34 8.23
C MET A 195 -11.14 -10.19 7.15
N LEU A 196 -11.49 -10.51 5.90
CA LEU A 196 -10.65 -10.34 4.71
C LEU A 196 -11.14 -9.13 3.91
N ALA A 197 -10.25 -8.22 3.56
CA ALA A 197 -10.64 -7.08 2.74
C ALA A 197 -10.54 -7.40 1.23
N PHE A 198 -11.61 -7.11 0.47
CA PHE A 198 -11.62 -7.13 -0.98
C PHE A 198 -11.48 -5.70 -1.52
N VAL A 199 -10.30 -5.36 -2.03
CA VAL A 199 -10.00 -4.06 -2.62
C VAL A 199 -10.25 -4.14 -4.12
N HIS A 200 -11.53 -3.97 -4.50
CA HIS A 200 -12.00 -4.17 -5.87
C HIS A 200 -11.83 -2.94 -6.75
N GLY A 201 -11.73 -1.73 -6.17
CA GLY A 201 -11.67 -0.47 -6.89
C GLY A 201 -10.28 -0.09 -7.35
N SER A 202 -10.20 0.54 -8.53
CA SER A 202 -8.99 1.12 -9.10
C SER A 202 -9.30 2.48 -9.74
N SER A 203 -8.26 3.31 -9.93
CA SER A 203 -8.36 4.56 -10.68
C SER A 203 -8.58 4.37 -12.19
N ARG A 204 -8.46 3.13 -12.68
CA ARG A 204 -8.62 2.73 -14.08
C ARG A 204 -9.50 1.49 -14.16
N ALA A 205 -10.61 1.60 -14.90
CA ALA A 205 -11.57 0.50 -15.07
C ALA A 205 -10.95 -0.76 -15.70
N ASP A 206 -9.93 -0.61 -16.56
CA ASP A 206 -9.23 -1.73 -17.19
C ASP A 206 -8.35 -2.55 -16.24
N LYS A 207 -8.15 -2.07 -15.00
CA LYS A 207 -7.48 -2.80 -13.91
C LYS A 207 -8.45 -3.53 -12.98
N GLU A 208 -9.75 -3.29 -13.12
CA GLU A 208 -10.76 -3.91 -12.28
C GLU A 208 -10.92 -5.40 -12.62
N TRP A 209 -11.20 -6.19 -11.61
CA TRP A 209 -11.49 -7.61 -11.74
C TRP A 209 -13.01 -7.80 -11.90
N PRO A 210 -13.49 -8.77 -12.71
CA PRO A 210 -14.92 -8.94 -12.96
C PRO A 210 -15.73 -9.12 -11.67
N LEU A 211 -16.90 -8.46 -11.59
CA LEU A 211 -17.82 -8.55 -10.44
C LEU A 211 -18.11 -10.01 -10.06
N GLN A 212 -18.38 -10.85 -11.05
CA GLN A 212 -18.71 -12.26 -10.83
C GLN A 212 -17.57 -13.04 -10.16
N HIS A 213 -16.33 -12.69 -10.48
CA HIS A 213 -15.16 -13.30 -9.83
C HIS A 213 -15.05 -12.93 -8.34
N TRP A 214 -15.35 -11.66 -7.99
CA TRP A 214 -15.44 -11.24 -6.58
C TRP A 214 -16.51 -11.98 -5.82
N VAL A 215 -17.68 -12.19 -6.44
CA VAL A 215 -18.79 -12.93 -5.83
C VAL A 215 -18.41 -14.38 -5.60
N GLU A 216 -17.86 -15.06 -6.62
CA GLU A 216 -17.44 -16.46 -6.50
C GLU A 216 -16.34 -16.64 -5.45
N LEU A 217 -15.33 -15.76 -5.46
CA LEU A 217 -14.26 -15.79 -4.46
C LEU A 217 -14.83 -15.55 -3.04
N GLY A 218 -15.75 -14.59 -2.89
CA GLY A 218 -16.41 -14.30 -1.63
C GLY A 218 -17.22 -15.48 -1.10
N GLN A 219 -17.91 -16.22 -1.96
CA GLN A 219 -18.61 -17.46 -1.60
C GLN A 219 -17.65 -18.52 -1.03
N ARG A 220 -16.47 -18.70 -1.63
CA ARG A 220 -15.45 -19.63 -1.13
C ARG A 220 -14.97 -19.25 0.27
N PHE A 221 -14.69 -17.96 0.51
CA PHE A 221 -14.29 -17.48 1.84
C PHE A 221 -15.39 -17.59 2.87
N ASN A 222 -16.61 -17.25 2.51
CA ASN A 222 -17.76 -17.40 3.41
C ASN A 222 -17.97 -18.86 3.78
N ALA A 223 -17.84 -19.81 2.85
CA ALA A 223 -17.97 -21.24 3.11
C ALA A 223 -16.96 -21.77 4.17
N VAL A 224 -15.83 -21.10 4.32
CA VAL A 224 -14.84 -21.41 5.37
C VAL A 224 -14.90 -20.47 6.57
N GLY A 225 -15.97 -19.68 6.71
CA GLY A 225 -16.24 -18.83 7.88
C GLY A 225 -15.45 -17.51 7.92
N VAL A 226 -14.90 -17.04 6.80
CA VAL A 226 -14.21 -15.75 6.70
C VAL A 226 -15.20 -14.66 6.30
N GLN A 227 -15.22 -13.54 7.03
CA GLN A 227 -16.02 -12.35 6.70
C GLN A 227 -15.36 -11.55 5.59
N ILE A 228 -16.14 -10.93 4.72
CA ILE A 228 -15.62 -10.04 3.66
C ILE A 228 -15.89 -8.59 4.04
N ALA A 229 -14.86 -7.76 4.00
CA ALA A 229 -14.94 -6.30 4.10
C ALA A 229 -14.74 -5.67 2.71
N LEU A 230 -15.62 -4.73 2.37
CA LEU A 230 -15.62 -4.05 1.07
C LEU A 230 -15.37 -2.55 1.30
N PRO A 231 -14.11 -2.08 1.24
CA PRO A 231 -13.78 -0.66 1.30
C PRO A 231 -14.12 0.03 -0.02
N HIS A 232 -14.47 1.31 0.06
CA HIS A 232 -14.71 2.17 -1.10
C HIS A 232 -14.31 3.63 -0.81
N GLY A 233 -13.94 4.37 -1.84
CA GLY A 233 -13.59 5.81 -1.77
C GLY A 233 -14.46 6.69 -2.66
N THR A 234 -15.15 6.09 -3.65
CA THR A 234 -15.99 6.78 -4.65
C THR A 234 -17.41 6.20 -4.67
N ALA A 235 -18.36 6.94 -5.27
CA ALA A 235 -19.72 6.46 -5.44
C ALA A 235 -19.81 5.22 -6.36
N SER A 236 -18.94 5.15 -7.38
CA SER A 236 -18.86 3.98 -8.27
C SER A 236 -18.37 2.75 -7.52
N GLU A 237 -17.32 2.90 -6.71
CA GLU A 237 -16.83 1.79 -5.88
C GLU A 237 -17.86 1.36 -4.84
N LEU A 238 -18.64 2.29 -4.25
CA LEU A 238 -19.74 1.95 -3.34
C LEU A 238 -20.78 1.08 -4.05
N ALA A 239 -21.22 1.47 -5.25
CA ALA A 239 -22.19 0.70 -6.02
C ALA A 239 -21.67 -0.73 -6.31
N THR A 240 -20.40 -0.89 -6.64
CA THR A 240 -19.77 -2.21 -6.83
C THR A 240 -19.73 -3.00 -5.51
N SER A 241 -19.38 -2.35 -4.39
CA SER A 241 -19.40 -2.98 -3.06
C SER A 241 -20.80 -3.49 -2.69
N GLU A 242 -21.83 -2.68 -2.93
CA GLU A 242 -23.22 -3.03 -2.66
C GLU A 242 -23.69 -4.20 -3.56
N ALA A 243 -23.28 -4.22 -4.82
CA ALA A 243 -23.60 -5.32 -5.75
C ALA A 243 -22.96 -6.64 -5.30
N ILE A 244 -21.69 -6.63 -4.89
CA ILE A 244 -20.99 -7.81 -4.34
C ILE A 244 -21.70 -8.28 -3.07
N ALA A 245 -21.97 -7.36 -2.14
CA ALA A 245 -22.62 -7.69 -0.87
C ALA A 245 -24.03 -8.26 -1.07
N SER A 246 -24.82 -7.69 -1.98
CA SER A 246 -26.16 -8.18 -2.31
C SER A 246 -26.13 -9.60 -2.88
N ALA A 247 -25.20 -9.88 -3.80
CA ALA A 247 -25.06 -11.20 -4.40
C ALA A 247 -24.66 -12.28 -3.36
N LEU A 248 -23.72 -11.96 -2.48
CA LEU A 248 -23.26 -12.87 -1.43
C LEU A 248 -24.33 -13.12 -0.36
N ASN A 249 -25.02 -12.07 0.12
CA ASN A 249 -26.10 -12.19 1.09
C ASN A 249 -27.33 -12.93 0.51
N GLY A 250 -27.63 -12.73 -0.77
CA GLY A 250 -28.70 -13.45 -1.45
C GLY A 250 -28.42 -14.95 -1.59
N SER A 251 -27.17 -15.33 -1.77
CA SER A 251 -26.73 -16.73 -1.80
C SER A 251 -26.83 -17.38 -0.42
N ALA A 252 -26.46 -16.66 0.64
CA ALA A 252 -26.57 -17.15 2.01
C ALA A 252 -28.03 -17.47 2.40
N LYS A 253 -28.96 -16.53 2.15
CA LYS A 253 -30.38 -16.73 2.42
C LYS A 253 -30.99 -17.94 1.65
N ARG A 254 -30.54 -18.20 0.42
CA ARG A 254 -30.96 -19.36 -0.36
C ARG A 254 -30.44 -20.67 0.23
N ALA A 255 -29.22 -20.70 0.71
CA ALA A 255 -28.63 -21.89 1.35
C ALA A 255 -29.37 -22.24 2.65
N GLU A 256 -29.73 -21.25 3.47
CA GLU A 256 -30.51 -21.44 4.69
C GLU A 256 -31.92 -22.03 4.41
N LEU A 257 -32.60 -21.59 3.34
CA LEU A 257 -33.94 -22.08 2.95
C LEU A 257 -33.92 -23.54 2.45
N HIS A 258 -32.78 -24.06 1.96
CA HIS A 258 -32.65 -25.43 1.46
C HIS A 258 -32.13 -26.42 2.51
N ASN A 259 -31.64 -25.93 3.64
CA ASN A 259 -31.08 -26.77 4.70
C ASN A 259 -32.09 -27.02 5.82
N THR A 260 -33.06 -27.92 5.57
CA THR A 260 -34.09 -28.33 6.57
C THR A 260 -33.62 -29.43 7.51
N GLY A 261 -32.34 -29.77 7.54
CA GLY A 261 -31.75 -30.78 8.43
C GLY A 261 -31.31 -30.20 9.77
N HIS A 262 -31.34 -30.99 10.82
CA HIS A 262 -31.10 -30.66 12.23
C HIS A 262 -29.68 -30.26 12.60
N ASP A 263 -28.76 -30.08 11.64
CA ASP A 263 -27.45 -29.46 11.87
C ASP A 263 -27.64 -27.95 11.80
N THR A 264 -27.37 -27.28 12.92
CA THR A 264 -27.36 -25.82 13.02
C THR A 264 -26.57 -25.26 11.84
N PRO A 265 -27.18 -24.46 10.96
CA PRO A 265 -26.46 -23.90 9.82
C PRO A 265 -25.27 -23.13 10.37
N GLN A 266 -24.07 -23.44 9.88
CA GLN A 266 -22.91 -22.62 10.16
C GLN A 266 -23.26 -21.21 9.66
N ALA A 267 -23.51 -20.28 10.60
CA ALA A 267 -23.95 -18.95 10.28
C ALA A 267 -22.95 -18.32 9.29
N TRP A 268 -23.42 -18.01 8.09
CA TRP A 268 -22.62 -17.36 7.05
C TRP A 268 -21.97 -16.11 7.62
N ALA A 269 -20.67 -15.98 7.44
CA ALA A 269 -19.98 -14.78 7.84
C ALA A 269 -20.54 -13.60 7.03
N PRO A 270 -21.02 -12.53 7.69
CA PRO A 270 -21.63 -11.43 6.97
C PRO A 270 -20.61 -10.72 6.09
N VAL A 271 -21.06 -10.29 4.92
CA VAL A 271 -20.31 -9.36 4.08
C VAL A 271 -20.58 -7.94 4.59
N ARG A 272 -19.55 -7.16 4.78
CA ARG A 272 -19.64 -5.82 5.32
C ARG A 272 -19.13 -4.79 4.30
N VAL A 273 -20.03 -3.96 3.78
CA VAL A 273 -19.66 -2.72 3.08
C VAL A 273 -19.20 -1.74 4.15
N LEU A 274 -17.94 -1.29 4.09
CA LEU A 274 -17.41 -0.33 5.05
C LEU A 274 -17.99 1.06 4.77
N PRO A 275 -18.14 1.95 5.76
CA PRO A 275 -18.41 3.35 5.47
C PRO A 275 -17.22 3.96 4.70
N ARG A 276 -17.46 5.11 4.05
CA ARG A 276 -16.34 5.85 3.47
C ARG A 276 -15.40 6.34 4.57
N LEU A 277 -14.19 5.82 4.58
CA LEU A 277 -13.16 6.10 5.59
C LEU A 277 -12.13 7.12 5.07
N ALA A 278 -11.59 7.93 5.96
CA ALA A 278 -10.35 8.64 5.71
C ALA A 278 -9.18 7.63 5.65
N LEU A 279 -8.08 8.00 5.02
CA LEU A 279 -7.00 7.04 4.74
C LEU A 279 -6.32 6.47 5.99
N ASP A 280 -6.24 7.24 7.06
CA ASP A 280 -5.75 6.77 8.37
C ASP A 280 -6.68 5.69 8.96
N ALA A 281 -7.99 5.96 8.98
CA ALA A 281 -8.99 5.01 9.45
C ALA A 281 -9.07 3.77 8.55
N LEU A 282 -8.93 3.93 7.23
CA LEU A 282 -8.86 2.81 6.28
C LEU A 282 -7.62 1.94 6.54
N THR A 283 -6.46 2.56 6.74
CA THR A 283 -5.22 1.85 7.05
C THR A 283 -5.36 1.04 8.33
N GLN A 284 -5.96 1.64 9.39
CA GLN A 284 -6.26 0.93 10.64
C GLN A 284 -7.25 -0.22 10.42
N GLN A 285 -8.27 -0.02 9.59
CA GLN A 285 -9.25 -1.07 9.27
C GLN A 285 -8.61 -2.23 8.51
N LEU A 286 -7.71 -1.95 7.55
CA LEU A 286 -6.94 -2.99 6.85
C LEU A 286 -6.02 -3.75 7.80
N ALA A 287 -5.32 -3.05 8.69
CA ALA A 287 -4.49 -3.66 9.73
C ALA A 287 -5.28 -4.60 10.65
N ASN A 288 -6.59 -4.43 10.74
CA ASN A 288 -7.51 -5.31 11.47
C ASN A 288 -8.06 -6.48 10.62
N CYS A 289 -7.70 -6.61 9.36
CA CYS A 289 -8.07 -7.75 8.50
C CYS A 289 -7.04 -8.88 8.60
N VAL A 290 -7.45 -10.12 8.40
CA VAL A 290 -6.54 -11.27 8.32
C VAL A 290 -5.67 -11.23 7.06
N GLY A 291 -6.05 -10.40 6.10
CA GLY A 291 -5.31 -10.11 4.88
C GLY A 291 -6.15 -9.33 3.89
N VAL A 292 -5.61 -9.15 2.71
CA VAL A 292 -6.22 -8.35 1.65
C VAL A 292 -6.09 -9.08 0.31
N ILE A 293 -7.16 -9.10 -0.47
CA ILE A 293 -7.10 -9.44 -1.89
C ILE A 293 -7.54 -8.20 -2.67
N GLY A 294 -6.73 -7.73 -3.60
CA GLY A 294 -7.04 -6.49 -4.29
C GLY A 294 -6.43 -6.36 -5.67
N VAL A 295 -7.07 -5.52 -6.50
CA VAL A 295 -6.51 -5.12 -7.79
C VAL A 295 -5.33 -4.14 -7.62
N ASP A 296 -4.56 -3.91 -8.67
CA ASP A 296 -3.48 -2.90 -8.69
C ASP A 296 -4.04 -1.49 -8.39
N SER A 297 -3.99 -1.10 -7.13
CA SER A 297 -4.55 0.15 -6.61
C SER A 297 -3.75 0.68 -5.42
N GLY A 298 -3.94 1.97 -5.11
CA GLY A 298 -3.27 2.60 -3.97
C GLY A 298 -3.60 1.94 -2.62
N VAL A 299 -4.80 1.40 -2.46
CA VAL A 299 -5.22 0.71 -1.22
C VAL A 299 -4.55 -0.65 -1.10
N SER A 300 -4.38 -1.39 -2.21
CA SER A 300 -3.60 -2.64 -2.23
C SER A 300 -2.13 -2.41 -1.80
N HIS A 301 -1.55 -1.29 -2.22
CA HIS A 301 -0.18 -0.95 -1.78
C HIS A 301 -0.10 -0.62 -0.28
N ILE A 302 -1.18 -0.12 0.35
CA ILE A 302 -1.23 0.00 1.82
C ILE A 302 -1.14 -1.38 2.48
N ALA A 303 -1.81 -2.40 1.95
CA ALA A 303 -1.71 -3.76 2.48
C ALA A 303 -0.28 -4.31 2.39
N VAL A 304 0.42 -4.02 1.28
CA VAL A 304 1.85 -4.35 1.13
C VAL A 304 2.69 -3.64 2.19
N ALA A 305 2.46 -2.35 2.40
CA ALA A 305 3.20 -1.55 3.37
C ALA A 305 2.95 -1.95 4.83
N LEU A 306 1.79 -2.54 5.12
CA LEU A 306 1.44 -3.11 6.44
C LEU A 306 1.95 -4.55 6.64
N ASP A 307 2.64 -5.11 5.66
CA ASP A 307 3.09 -6.52 5.65
C ASP A 307 1.96 -7.53 5.91
N LEU A 308 0.76 -7.26 5.40
CA LEU A 308 -0.38 -8.17 5.50
C LEU A 308 -0.26 -9.30 4.49
N PRO A 309 -0.81 -10.51 4.78
CA PRO A 309 -1.08 -11.49 3.74
C PRO A 309 -1.86 -10.85 2.59
N HIS A 310 -1.31 -10.87 1.38
CA HIS A 310 -1.86 -10.11 0.27
C HIS A 310 -1.74 -10.81 -1.07
N VAL A 311 -2.85 -10.89 -1.81
CA VAL A 311 -2.86 -11.24 -3.23
C VAL A 311 -3.21 -10.02 -4.05
N GLN A 312 -2.29 -9.59 -4.92
CA GLN A 312 -2.49 -8.46 -5.80
C GLN A 312 -2.78 -8.93 -7.22
N ILE A 313 -3.93 -8.52 -7.75
CA ILE A 313 -4.47 -8.96 -9.04
C ILE A 313 -4.08 -7.97 -10.14
N TYR A 314 -3.53 -8.50 -11.24
CA TYR A 314 -3.10 -7.74 -12.40
C TYR A 314 -3.75 -8.25 -13.69
N ASN A 315 -4.35 -7.34 -14.47
CA ASN A 315 -4.83 -7.59 -15.83
C ASN A 315 -3.74 -7.29 -16.89
N PHE A 316 -2.60 -6.71 -16.45
CA PHE A 316 -1.46 -6.34 -17.27
C PHE A 316 -0.18 -6.86 -16.64
N ASP A 317 0.82 -7.15 -17.45
CA ASP A 317 2.15 -7.55 -16.99
C ASP A 317 2.92 -6.33 -16.42
N THR A 318 2.48 -5.88 -15.25
CA THR A 318 3.04 -4.70 -14.55
C THR A 318 3.37 -4.96 -13.08
N ALA A 319 3.25 -6.20 -12.64
CA ALA A 319 3.56 -6.60 -11.27
C ALA A 319 5.03 -6.31 -10.90
N TRP A 320 5.95 -6.52 -11.85
CA TRP A 320 7.38 -6.22 -11.68
C TRP A 320 7.65 -4.77 -11.25
N ARG A 321 6.74 -3.85 -11.63
CA ARG A 321 6.90 -2.41 -11.37
C ARG A 321 6.29 -1.96 -10.05
N THR A 322 5.15 -2.50 -9.67
CA THR A 322 4.33 -1.99 -8.56
C THR A 322 3.82 -3.08 -7.63
N GLY A 323 4.11 -4.35 -7.90
CA GLY A 323 3.69 -5.46 -7.07
C GLY A 323 4.48 -5.55 -5.76
N PRO A 324 4.10 -6.47 -4.88
CA PRO A 324 4.94 -6.86 -3.76
C PRO A 324 6.34 -7.25 -4.23
N LEU A 325 7.35 -6.91 -3.44
CA LEU A 325 8.72 -7.29 -3.74
C LEU A 325 8.97 -8.76 -3.35
N ASP A 326 9.84 -9.44 -4.09
CA ASP A 326 10.10 -10.88 -3.96
C ASP A 326 10.53 -11.35 -2.56
N ALA A 327 10.99 -10.43 -1.72
CA ALA A 327 11.37 -10.72 -0.33
C ALA A 327 10.19 -10.87 0.64
N ALA A 328 8.94 -10.69 0.20
CA ALA A 328 7.76 -10.74 1.05
C ALA A 328 7.00 -12.08 0.86
N PRO A 329 7.27 -13.12 1.67
CA PRO A 329 6.73 -14.47 1.45
C PRO A 329 5.20 -14.56 1.60
N ARG A 330 4.58 -13.55 2.22
CA ARG A 330 3.13 -13.50 2.45
C ARG A 330 2.38 -12.63 1.43
N GLN A 331 3.06 -12.18 0.38
CA GLN A 331 2.50 -11.25 -0.60
C GLN A 331 2.79 -11.73 -2.00
N VAL A 332 1.76 -11.94 -2.79
CA VAL A 332 1.86 -12.55 -4.12
C VAL A 332 1.13 -11.69 -5.16
N SER A 333 1.77 -11.50 -6.32
CA SER A 333 1.12 -10.95 -7.51
C SER A 333 0.60 -12.07 -8.40
N VAL A 334 -0.62 -11.95 -8.89
CA VAL A 334 -1.19 -12.84 -9.90
C VAL A 334 -1.52 -12.05 -11.15
N PHE A 335 -1.11 -12.56 -12.30
CA PHE A 335 -1.32 -11.92 -13.60
C PHE A 335 -1.89 -12.90 -14.62
N ALA A 336 -2.90 -12.45 -15.37
CA ALA A 336 -3.38 -13.10 -16.58
C ALA A 336 -4.11 -12.11 -17.49
N LYS A 337 -4.28 -12.46 -18.77
CA LYS A 337 -5.09 -11.71 -19.74
C LYS A 337 -6.29 -12.55 -20.16
N PRO A 338 -7.51 -11.99 -20.14
CA PRO A 338 -7.85 -10.60 -19.80
C PRO A 338 -7.77 -10.32 -18.29
N SER A 339 -7.88 -11.34 -17.44
CA SER A 339 -7.74 -11.24 -15.97
C SER A 339 -7.49 -12.63 -15.37
N PRO A 340 -6.87 -12.75 -14.18
CA PRO A 340 -6.71 -14.01 -13.48
C PRO A 340 -8.04 -14.69 -13.18
N SER A 341 -8.04 -16.04 -13.19
CA SER A 341 -9.20 -16.82 -12.76
C SER A 341 -9.36 -16.79 -11.23
N VAL A 342 -10.58 -17.10 -10.76
CA VAL A 342 -10.85 -17.23 -9.31
C VAL A 342 -9.98 -18.32 -8.69
N ASP A 343 -9.76 -19.43 -9.39
CA ASP A 343 -8.89 -20.51 -8.92
C ASP A 343 -7.44 -20.06 -8.74
N THR A 344 -6.91 -19.30 -9.69
CA THR A 344 -5.56 -18.74 -9.58
C THR A 344 -5.41 -17.84 -8.35
N VAL A 345 -6.39 -16.95 -8.13
CA VAL A 345 -6.37 -16.04 -6.96
C VAL A 345 -6.55 -16.83 -5.65
N TRP A 346 -7.40 -17.84 -5.64
CA TRP A 346 -7.59 -18.71 -4.48
C TRP A 346 -6.32 -19.49 -4.11
N GLN A 347 -5.64 -20.11 -5.08
CA GLN A 347 -4.39 -20.82 -4.86
C GLN A 347 -3.27 -19.88 -4.38
N ALA A 348 -3.18 -18.67 -4.95
CA ALA A 348 -2.25 -17.65 -4.50
C ALA A 348 -2.51 -17.24 -3.05
N TRP A 349 -3.79 -17.10 -2.64
CA TRP A 349 -4.13 -16.83 -1.25
C TRP A 349 -3.69 -17.95 -0.30
N LEU A 350 -3.89 -19.21 -0.68
CA LEU A 350 -3.43 -20.34 0.13
C LEU A 350 -1.90 -20.36 0.28
N ALA A 351 -1.18 -19.94 -0.75
CA ALA A 351 0.29 -19.80 -0.71
C ALA A 351 0.78 -18.63 0.15
N CYS A 352 0.00 -17.54 0.29
CA CYS A 352 0.32 -16.41 1.17
C CYS A 352 0.20 -16.75 2.66
N SER A 353 -0.56 -17.79 3.00
CA SER A 353 -0.69 -18.23 4.38
C SER A 353 0.54 -19.03 4.75
N PRO A 354 1.25 -18.72 5.87
CA PRO A 354 2.34 -19.54 6.30
C PRO A 354 1.82 -20.96 6.51
N ALA A 355 2.43 -21.92 5.82
CA ALA A 355 2.22 -23.32 6.13
C ALA A 355 2.46 -23.49 7.65
N SER A 356 1.53 -24.15 8.35
CA SER A 356 1.74 -24.53 9.73
C SER A 356 3.12 -25.17 9.80
N GLU A 357 4.06 -24.58 10.53
CA GLU A 357 5.27 -25.28 10.91
C GLU A 357 4.83 -26.59 11.55
N GLY A 358 5.19 -27.69 10.91
CA GLY A 358 4.92 -29.02 11.44
C GLY A 358 5.52 -29.14 12.85
N PRO A 359 4.92 -29.93 13.73
CA PRO A 359 5.39 -30.02 15.09
C PRO A 359 6.81 -30.61 15.13
N ASN A 360 7.72 -29.85 15.74
CA ASN A 360 9.01 -30.32 16.28
C ASN A 360 10.07 -30.88 15.32
N ALA A 361 10.98 -30.01 14.97
CA ALA A 361 12.37 -30.38 14.74
C ALA A 361 13.30 -29.97 15.93
N ASP A 362 12.76 -29.91 17.15
CA ASP A 362 13.56 -29.84 18.40
C ASP A 362 13.29 -31.08 19.24
N ALA A 363 13.90 -32.20 18.83
CA ALA A 363 14.26 -33.29 19.73
C ALA A 363 15.74 -33.10 20.11
N PRO A 364 16.09 -32.94 21.39
CA PRO A 364 17.49 -32.84 21.78
C PRO A 364 18.18 -34.16 21.48
N ALA A 365 19.28 -34.08 20.72
CA ALA A 365 20.20 -35.23 20.60
C ALA A 365 20.68 -35.57 22.01
N SER A 366 20.19 -36.69 22.49
CA SER A 366 20.68 -37.32 23.74
C SER A 366 22.18 -37.58 23.61
N ALA A 367 22.92 -36.91 24.45
CA ALA A 367 24.26 -37.33 24.78
C ALA A 367 24.18 -38.67 25.49
N ASP A 368 24.82 -39.68 24.96
CA ASP A 368 25.28 -40.78 25.79
C ASP A 368 26.58 -41.43 25.28
N HIS A 369 27.47 -41.39 26.22
CA HIS A 369 28.47 -42.35 26.66
C HIS A 369 29.78 -42.51 25.88
N LYS A 370 30.79 -41.97 26.53
CA LYS A 370 31.80 -42.72 27.37
C LYS A 370 32.23 -44.05 26.75
N THR A 371 33.49 -44.18 26.42
CA THR A 371 34.41 -44.89 27.29
C THR A 371 35.86 -44.74 26.81
N ALA A 372 36.70 -44.48 27.75
CA ALA A 372 38.10 -44.54 27.93
C ALA A 372 38.71 -45.91 27.60
N ILE A 373 40.04 -45.94 27.59
CA ILE A 373 41.05 -46.97 27.76
C ILE A 373 41.87 -47.19 26.47
N SER A 374 43.02 -46.67 26.43
CA SER A 374 44.38 -47.06 26.75
C SER A 374 45.34 -46.00 26.28
#